data_b0e1f1f00f18bc3f48f3b66921570486
#
_entry.id   b0e1f1f00f18bc3f48f3b66921570486
#
_cell.length_a   1.000
_cell.length_b   1.000
_cell.length_c   1.000
_cell.angle_alpha   90.00
_cell.angle_beta   90.00
_cell.angle_gamma   90.00
#
_symmetry.space_group_name_H-M   'P 1'
#
loop_
_entity.id
_entity.type
_entity.pdbx_description
1 polymer ?
#
loop_
_entity_poly.entity_id
_entity_poly.type
_entity_poly.pdbx_seq_one_letter_code
_entity_poly.pdbx_strand_id
1 'polypeptide(L)'
;TMTAKDVPLAGESPQASKLAILDTTLPLTALEKCLLNEYQRDFPLCASPFALIAGQQGVTEETVIRTLESLQQRGLISRVGPVFAPQRAGASTLAALSVPDAELAQVADLVSRFESVNHNYEREHRYNLWFVVTAADEAQVQQVLDSIEQQTGLPVLNLPLERSFYIDLGFPLWC
;
A
#
# COMPACT_ATOMS: atom_id res chain seq x y z
N THR A 1 -2.93 44.00 -7.56
CA THR A 1 -1.66 43.42 -7.11
C THR A 1 -1.83 42.95 -5.67
N MET A 2 -2.24 41.71 -5.49
CA MET A 2 -2.17 41.03 -4.17
C MET A 2 -1.62 39.65 -4.43
N THR A 3 -0.51 39.39 -3.83
CA THR A 3 0.30 38.16 -3.86
C THR A 3 -0.43 37.02 -3.18
N ALA A 4 -0.38 35.83 -3.80
CA ALA A 4 -0.81 34.55 -3.22
C ALA A 4 -0.06 34.33 -1.91
N LYS A 5 -0.80 34.14 -0.82
CA LYS A 5 -0.27 33.67 0.46
C LYS A 5 -0.33 32.16 0.48
N ASP A 6 0.81 31.56 0.80
CA ASP A 6 0.98 30.15 1.15
C ASP A 6 -0.06 29.72 2.19
N VAL A 7 -0.92 28.79 1.80
CA VAL A 7 -1.76 28.03 2.73
C VAL A 7 -1.03 26.71 2.96
N PRO A 8 -0.66 26.36 4.20
CA PRO A 8 -0.10 25.05 4.47
C PRO A 8 -1.19 24.00 4.29
N LEU A 9 -0.92 23.00 3.44
CA LEU A 9 -1.74 21.81 3.29
C LEU A 9 -1.70 21.03 4.61
N ALA A 10 -2.78 21.16 5.39
CA ALA A 10 -3.02 20.35 6.57
C ALA A 10 -3.62 19.03 6.10
N GLY A 11 -2.98 17.92 6.41
CA GLY A 11 -3.53 16.60 6.23
C GLY A 11 -2.58 15.57 5.61
N GLU A 12 -1.31 15.56 6.01
CA GLU A 12 -0.48 14.38 5.77
C GLU A 12 -1.02 13.22 6.61
N SER A 13 -1.46 12.14 5.94
CA SER A 13 -1.78 10.90 6.63
C SER A 13 -0.57 10.45 7.44
N PRO A 14 -0.74 9.75 8.60
CA PRO A 14 0.39 9.30 9.42
C PRO A 14 1.40 8.40 8.71
N GLN A 15 1.07 7.91 7.52
CA GLN A 15 1.97 7.11 6.68
C GLN A 15 2.80 7.96 5.70
N ALA A 16 2.32 9.15 5.29
CA ALA A 16 3.08 10.05 4.42
C ALA A 16 4.22 10.76 5.18
N SER A 17 4.05 11.03 6.47
CA SER A 17 5.07 11.73 7.26
C SER A 17 6.26 10.84 7.67
N LYS A 18 6.27 9.54 7.34
CA LYS A 18 7.39 8.63 7.59
C LYS A 18 8.38 8.50 6.43
N LEU A 19 8.14 9.18 5.32
CA LEU A 19 9.18 9.42 4.30
C LEU A 19 10.10 10.58 4.72
N ALA A 20 10.53 10.59 5.98
CA ALA A 20 11.66 11.41 6.40
C ALA A 20 12.87 10.96 5.59
N ILE A 21 13.42 11.90 4.83
CA ILE A 21 14.67 11.90 4.08
C ILE A 21 15.60 10.80 4.57
N LEU A 22 15.42 9.62 3.97
CA LEU A 22 16.25 8.46 4.28
C LEU A 22 17.55 8.68 3.55
N ASP A 23 18.64 8.46 4.24
CA ASP A 23 19.99 8.52 3.68
C ASP A 23 20.17 7.41 2.63
N THR A 24 19.58 7.65 1.45
CA THR A 24 19.70 6.78 0.26
C THR A 24 21.08 6.93 -0.39
N THR A 25 21.96 7.73 0.20
CA THR A 25 23.28 8.08 -0.38
C THR A 25 24.34 6.99 -0.15
N LEU A 26 24.13 6.07 0.80
CA LEU A 26 25.06 4.98 1.01
C LEU A 26 24.95 3.92 -0.09
N PRO A 27 26.05 3.52 -0.72
CA PRO A 27 26.03 2.48 -1.74
C PRO A 27 25.55 1.15 -1.12
N LEU A 28 24.66 0.47 -1.84
CA LEU A 28 24.16 -0.83 -1.42
C LEU A 28 25.26 -1.89 -1.45
N THR A 29 25.33 -2.70 -0.42
CA THR A 29 26.22 -3.87 -0.36
C THR A 29 25.76 -4.95 -1.35
N ALA A 30 26.63 -5.93 -1.64
CA ALA A 30 26.28 -7.05 -2.50
C ALA A 30 25.09 -7.86 -1.94
N LEU A 31 25.04 -8.07 -0.62
CA LEU A 31 23.92 -8.76 0.03
C LEU A 31 22.62 -7.97 -0.09
N GLU A 32 22.65 -6.65 0.16
CA GLU A 32 21.45 -5.80 0.00
C GLU A 32 20.91 -5.83 -1.42
N LYS A 33 21.79 -5.72 -2.42
CA LYS A 33 21.40 -5.84 -3.84
C LYS A 33 20.78 -7.19 -4.16
N CYS A 34 21.37 -8.28 -3.68
CA CYS A 34 20.85 -9.62 -3.85
C CYS A 34 19.46 -9.76 -3.22
N LEU A 35 19.28 -9.34 -1.97
CA LEU A 35 17.99 -9.42 -1.28
C LEU A 35 16.92 -8.58 -1.99
N LEU A 36 17.25 -7.41 -2.51
CA LEU A 36 16.34 -6.55 -3.26
C LEU A 36 16.01 -7.08 -4.65
N ASN A 37 16.90 -7.83 -5.30
CA ASN A 37 16.72 -8.28 -6.67
C ASN A 37 16.08 -9.67 -6.75
N GLU A 38 16.64 -10.65 -6.02
CA GLU A 38 16.32 -12.07 -6.18
C GLU A 38 15.02 -12.47 -5.45
N TYR A 39 14.68 -11.76 -4.36
CA TYR A 39 13.54 -12.14 -3.51
C TYR A 39 12.31 -11.24 -3.66
N GLN A 40 12.20 -10.49 -4.76
CA GLN A 40 10.95 -9.83 -5.18
C GLN A 40 9.91 -10.87 -5.61
N ARG A 41 10.38 -12.00 -6.12
CA ARG A 41 9.62 -13.20 -6.51
C ARG A 41 10.21 -14.40 -5.77
N ASP A 42 9.47 -15.47 -5.74
CA ASP A 42 9.96 -16.78 -5.25
C ASP A 42 10.60 -16.74 -3.85
N PHE A 43 10.10 -15.84 -2.98
CA PHE A 43 10.52 -15.83 -1.59
C PHE A 43 10.26 -17.22 -0.98
N PRO A 44 11.22 -17.85 -0.28
CA PRO A 44 11.09 -19.21 0.20
C PRO A 44 9.89 -19.41 1.13
N LEU A 45 8.92 -20.25 0.73
CA LEU A 45 7.76 -20.60 1.54
C LEU A 45 8.04 -21.89 2.33
N CYS A 46 8.88 -21.78 3.36
CA CYS A 46 9.27 -22.88 4.24
C CYS A 46 9.27 -22.44 5.71
N ALA A 47 9.48 -23.36 6.64
CA ALA A 47 9.46 -23.06 8.08
C ALA A 47 10.56 -22.06 8.51
N SER A 48 11.70 -22.02 7.81
CA SER A 48 12.83 -21.14 8.13
C SER A 48 13.36 -20.45 6.87
N PRO A 49 12.60 -19.50 6.29
CA PRO A 49 12.95 -18.87 5.01
C PRO A 49 14.26 -18.08 5.08
N PHE A 50 14.49 -17.35 6.16
CA PHE A 50 15.70 -16.56 6.32
C PHE A 50 16.95 -17.41 6.50
N ALA A 51 16.85 -18.56 7.16
CA ALA A 51 17.96 -19.52 7.27
C ALA A 51 18.31 -20.12 5.90
N LEU A 52 17.31 -20.41 5.06
CA LEU A 52 17.54 -20.88 3.70
C LEU A 52 18.26 -19.83 2.85
N ILE A 53 17.78 -18.58 2.88
CA ILE A 53 18.41 -17.45 2.21
C ILE A 53 19.86 -17.27 2.69
N ALA A 54 20.08 -17.33 4.00
CA ALA A 54 21.40 -17.21 4.61
C ALA A 54 22.38 -18.28 4.10
N GLY A 55 21.92 -19.52 4.03
CA GLY A 55 22.70 -20.62 3.45
C GLY A 55 23.09 -20.41 1.99
N GLN A 56 22.16 -19.88 1.17
CA GLN A 56 22.42 -19.55 -0.23
C GLN A 56 23.43 -18.41 -0.40
N GLN A 57 23.41 -17.43 0.51
CA GLN A 57 24.26 -16.24 0.46
C GLN A 57 25.57 -16.39 1.26
N GLY A 58 25.79 -17.53 1.95
CA GLY A 58 26.99 -17.78 2.73
C GLY A 58 27.12 -16.85 3.96
N VAL A 59 25.99 -16.42 4.53
CA VAL A 59 25.92 -15.56 5.72
C VAL A 59 25.10 -16.22 6.81
N THR A 60 24.95 -15.57 7.97
CA THR A 60 24.08 -16.05 9.05
C THR A 60 22.64 -15.58 8.85
N GLU A 61 21.66 -16.32 9.38
CA GLU A 61 20.26 -15.93 9.39
C GLU A 61 20.03 -14.55 10.02
N GLU A 62 20.72 -14.29 11.14
CA GLU A 62 20.68 -12.98 11.80
C GLU A 62 21.15 -11.85 10.88
N THR A 63 22.17 -12.10 10.06
CA THR A 63 22.66 -11.12 9.07
C THR A 63 21.59 -10.79 8.03
N VAL A 64 20.87 -11.80 7.53
CA VAL A 64 19.76 -11.60 6.56
C VAL A 64 18.66 -10.75 7.20
N ILE A 65 18.21 -11.11 8.40
CA ILE A 65 17.13 -10.40 9.11
C ILE A 65 17.52 -8.94 9.34
N ARG A 66 18.69 -8.69 9.90
CA ARG A 66 19.17 -7.31 10.15
C ARG A 66 19.33 -6.49 8.88
N THR A 67 19.75 -7.13 7.79
CA THR A 67 19.86 -6.46 6.49
C THR A 67 18.48 -6.03 5.98
N LEU A 68 17.48 -6.92 6.06
CA LEU A 68 16.10 -6.60 5.68
C LEU A 68 15.48 -5.50 6.56
N GLU A 69 15.70 -5.55 7.87
CA GLU A 69 15.29 -4.49 8.80
C GLU A 69 15.92 -3.13 8.45
N SER A 70 17.23 -3.12 8.13
CA SER A 70 17.92 -1.91 7.69
C SER A 70 17.35 -1.37 6.39
N LEU A 71 17.11 -2.24 5.40
CA LEU A 71 16.50 -1.84 4.13
C LEU A 71 15.08 -1.27 4.32
N GLN A 72 14.31 -1.83 5.25
CA GLN A 72 12.99 -1.34 5.60
C GLN A 72 13.06 0.01 6.33
N GLN A 73 13.96 0.17 7.30
CA GLN A 73 14.18 1.44 8.00
C GLN A 73 14.63 2.56 7.05
N ARG A 74 15.43 2.22 6.04
CA ARG A 74 15.86 3.12 4.97
C ARG A 74 14.80 3.35 3.89
N GLY A 75 13.60 2.74 4.01
CA GLY A 75 12.50 2.88 3.07
C GLY A 75 12.74 2.27 1.69
N LEU A 76 13.78 1.43 1.54
CA LEU A 76 14.06 0.71 0.28
C LEU A 76 13.12 -0.47 0.07
N ILE A 77 12.57 -1.01 1.15
CA ILE A 77 11.46 -1.98 1.13
C ILE A 77 10.36 -1.50 2.08
N SER A 78 9.11 -1.66 1.68
CA SER A 78 7.96 -1.29 2.52
C SER A 78 7.67 -2.37 3.55
N ARG A 79 7.74 -3.63 3.15
CA ARG A 79 7.52 -4.81 4.01
C ARG A 79 8.07 -6.07 3.36
N VAL A 80 8.33 -7.08 4.18
CA VAL A 80 8.50 -8.47 3.76
C VAL A 80 7.25 -9.24 4.16
N GLY A 81 6.55 -9.82 3.20
CA GLY A 81 5.32 -10.55 3.47
C GLY A 81 4.58 -10.96 2.21
N PRO A 82 3.53 -11.79 2.35
CA PRO A 82 2.79 -12.30 1.21
C PRO A 82 2.02 -11.18 0.49
N VAL A 83 1.88 -11.37 -0.82
CA VAL A 83 0.91 -10.67 -1.65
C VAL A 83 -0.12 -11.70 -2.08
N PHE A 84 -1.35 -11.55 -1.64
CA PHE A 84 -2.43 -12.47 -1.98
C PHE A 84 -2.96 -12.18 -3.38
N ALA A 85 -3.20 -13.25 -4.13
CA ALA A 85 -3.91 -13.11 -5.39
C ALA A 85 -5.34 -12.60 -5.15
N PRO A 86 -5.87 -11.70 -6.01
CA PRO A 86 -7.24 -11.23 -5.89
C PRO A 86 -8.24 -12.39 -5.78
N GLN A 87 -9.28 -12.24 -4.96
CA GLN A 87 -10.33 -13.24 -4.74
C GLN A 87 -9.87 -14.57 -4.10
N ARG A 88 -8.63 -14.67 -3.63
CA ARG A 88 -8.14 -15.86 -2.92
C ARG A 88 -8.19 -15.71 -1.39
N ALA A 89 -8.23 -14.49 -0.91
CA ALA A 89 -8.29 -14.17 0.52
C ALA A 89 -9.36 -13.09 0.76
N GLY A 90 -10.63 -13.47 0.65
CA GLY A 90 -11.76 -12.55 0.80
C GLY A 90 -12.23 -11.92 -0.53
N ALA A 91 -13.08 -10.90 -0.41
CA ALA A 91 -13.60 -10.11 -1.52
C ALA A 91 -13.08 -8.67 -1.44
N SER A 92 -12.92 -8.02 -2.59
CA SER A 92 -12.52 -6.62 -2.65
C SER A 92 -13.18 -5.91 -3.83
N THR A 93 -13.36 -4.60 -3.67
CA THR A 93 -13.86 -3.74 -4.74
C THR A 93 -13.11 -2.41 -4.75
N LEU A 94 -12.99 -1.81 -5.91
CA LEU A 94 -12.64 -0.41 -6.06
C LEU A 94 -13.92 0.41 -5.96
N ALA A 95 -13.92 1.43 -5.14
CA ALA A 95 -15.04 2.32 -4.96
C ALA A 95 -14.65 3.78 -5.12
N ALA A 96 -15.62 4.63 -5.43
CA ALA A 96 -15.38 6.06 -5.55
C ALA A 96 -16.58 6.89 -5.09
N LEU A 97 -16.29 8.09 -4.60
CA LEU A 97 -17.25 9.11 -4.23
C LEU A 97 -17.05 10.37 -5.08
N SER A 98 -18.16 11.06 -5.35
CA SER A 98 -18.15 12.43 -5.86
C SER A 98 -18.36 13.37 -4.69
N VAL A 99 -17.28 13.92 -4.16
CA VAL A 99 -17.28 14.73 -2.94
C VAL A 99 -17.15 16.22 -3.31
N PRO A 100 -17.93 17.15 -2.71
CA PRO A 100 -17.67 18.56 -2.84
C PRO A 100 -16.24 18.91 -2.35
N ASP A 101 -15.52 19.76 -3.08
CA ASP A 101 -14.11 20.07 -2.77
C ASP A 101 -13.91 20.56 -1.34
N ALA A 102 -14.86 21.34 -0.81
CA ALA A 102 -14.79 21.83 0.57
C ALA A 102 -14.90 20.74 1.65
N GLU A 103 -15.44 19.56 1.31
CA GLU A 103 -15.68 18.44 2.23
C GLU A 103 -14.70 17.27 2.00
N LEU A 104 -13.86 17.35 0.96
CA LEU A 104 -13.03 16.24 0.51
C LEU A 104 -12.14 15.68 1.64
N ALA A 105 -11.45 16.55 2.36
CA ALA A 105 -10.57 16.13 3.46
C ALA A 105 -11.35 15.43 4.59
N GLN A 106 -12.52 15.98 4.97
CA GLN A 106 -13.35 15.42 6.02
C GLN A 106 -13.91 14.05 5.64
N VAL A 107 -14.39 13.91 4.40
CA VAL A 107 -14.92 12.64 3.88
C VAL A 107 -13.81 11.61 3.73
N ALA A 108 -12.62 12.00 3.26
CA ALA A 108 -11.45 11.12 3.18
C ALA A 108 -11.03 10.58 4.55
N ASP A 109 -11.02 11.43 5.58
CA ASP A 109 -10.74 11.02 6.95
C ASP A 109 -11.80 10.05 7.49
N LEU A 110 -13.07 10.29 7.17
CA LEU A 110 -14.17 9.39 7.56
C LEU A 110 -14.02 8.02 6.91
N VAL A 111 -13.79 7.98 5.60
CA VAL A 111 -13.57 6.74 4.84
C VAL A 111 -12.36 5.97 5.35
N SER A 112 -11.27 6.67 5.74
CA SER A 112 -10.06 6.05 6.31
C SER A 112 -10.26 5.36 7.66
N ARG A 113 -11.35 5.65 8.38
CA ARG A 113 -11.65 5.02 9.68
C ARG A 113 -12.23 3.62 9.56
N PHE A 114 -12.68 3.23 8.39
CA PHE A 114 -13.14 1.88 8.15
C PHE A 114 -11.95 0.93 8.03
N GLU A 115 -11.84 -0.06 8.90
CA GLU A 115 -10.77 -1.07 8.88
C GLU A 115 -10.71 -1.85 7.55
N SER A 116 -11.85 -1.97 6.88
CA SER A 116 -11.98 -2.61 5.57
C SER A 116 -11.46 -1.73 4.41
N VAL A 117 -11.11 -0.46 4.65
CA VAL A 117 -10.55 0.44 3.65
C VAL A 117 -9.04 0.47 3.76
N ASN A 118 -8.35 -0.02 2.71
CA ASN A 118 -6.90 -0.11 2.72
C ASN A 118 -6.22 1.21 2.37
N HIS A 119 -6.71 1.88 1.33
CA HIS A 119 -6.15 3.11 0.79
C HIS A 119 -7.28 3.98 0.27
N ASN A 120 -7.17 5.28 0.46
CA ASN A 120 -7.93 6.26 -0.30
C ASN A 120 -6.98 7.26 -0.97
N TYR A 121 -7.39 7.82 -2.08
CA TYR A 121 -6.63 8.81 -2.82
C TYR A 121 -7.53 9.72 -3.65
N GLU A 122 -7.11 10.96 -3.77
CA GLU A 122 -7.76 11.98 -4.56
C GLU A 122 -7.39 11.86 -6.04
N ARG A 123 -8.34 12.22 -6.92
CA ARG A 123 -8.12 12.39 -8.37
C ARG A 123 -8.86 13.60 -8.89
N GLU A 124 -8.28 14.28 -9.87
CA GLU A 124 -8.95 15.32 -10.63
C GLU A 124 -10.00 14.72 -11.57
N HIS A 125 -11.17 14.41 -11.02
CA HIS A 125 -12.29 13.81 -11.76
C HIS A 125 -13.59 14.07 -11.03
N ARG A 126 -14.75 13.88 -11.68
CA ARG A 126 -16.08 13.95 -11.04
C ARG A 126 -16.15 13.05 -9.79
N TYR A 127 -15.66 11.82 -9.91
CA TYR A 127 -15.42 10.95 -8.75
C TYR A 127 -14.01 11.25 -8.29
N ASN A 128 -13.88 12.08 -7.26
CA ASN A 128 -12.60 12.62 -6.82
C ASN A 128 -12.00 11.92 -5.61
N LEU A 129 -12.75 11.10 -4.87
CA LEU A 129 -12.24 10.28 -3.80
C LEU A 129 -12.37 8.80 -4.15
N TRP A 130 -11.24 8.12 -4.29
CA TRP A 130 -11.15 6.70 -4.65
C TRP A 130 -10.60 5.88 -3.50
N PHE A 131 -11.15 4.69 -3.27
CA PHE A 131 -10.70 3.81 -2.20
C PHE A 131 -10.95 2.34 -2.53
N VAL A 132 -10.21 1.45 -1.86
CA VAL A 132 -10.37 0.00 -2.00
C VAL A 132 -10.95 -0.54 -0.70
N VAL A 133 -12.07 -1.26 -0.82
CA VAL A 133 -12.70 -1.99 0.28
C VAL A 133 -12.33 -3.46 0.15
N THR A 134 -11.89 -4.08 1.25
CA THR A 134 -11.59 -5.51 1.33
C THR A 134 -12.26 -6.09 2.58
N ALA A 135 -12.96 -7.21 2.41
CA ALA A 135 -13.64 -7.91 3.50
C ALA A 135 -13.60 -9.43 3.27
N ALA A 136 -14.15 -10.21 4.19
CA ALA A 136 -14.12 -11.67 4.10
C ALA A 136 -14.95 -12.20 2.93
N ASP A 137 -16.02 -11.50 2.54
CA ASP A 137 -16.91 -11.86 1.45
C ASP A 137 -17.58 -10.62 0.82
N GLU A 138 -18.28 -10.82 -0.29
CA GLU A 138 -18.96 -9.76 -1.03
C GLU A 138 -20.11 -9.10 -0.21
N ALA A 139 -20.77 -9.86 0.65
CA ALA A 139 -21.86 -9.32 1.47
C ALA A 139 -21.30 -8.31 2.49
N GLN A 140 -20.15 -8.61 3.10
CA GLN A 140 -19.48 -7.67 4.00
C GLN A 140 -18.92 -6.45 3.25
N VAL A 141 -18.39 -6.63 2.03
CA VAL A 141 -18.00 -5.49 1.18
C VAL A 141 -19.20 -4.57 0.98
N GLN A 142 -20.36 -5.11 0.61
CA GLN A 142 -21.57 -4.31 0.38
C GLN A 142 -22.01 -3.59 1.67
N GLN A 143 -21.99 -4.25 2.82
CA GLN A 143 -22.31 -3.62 4.10
C GLN A 143 -21.39 -2.43 4.43
N VAL A 144 -20.10 -2.53 4.11
CA VAL A 144 -19.15 -1.41 4.29
C VAL A 144 -19.49 -0.26 3.36
N LEU A 145 -19.79 -0.54 2.08
CA LEU A 145 -20.20 0.50 1.11
C LEU A 145 -21.47 1.21 1.56
N ASP A 146 -22.50 0.47 1.98
CA ASP A 146 -23.76 1.01 2.50
C ASP A 146 -23.53 1.89 3.74
N SER A 147 -22.63 1.46 4.62
CA SER A 147 -22.26 2.24 5.80
C SER A 147 -21.54 3.54 5.45
N ILE A 148 -20.68 3.52 4.44
CA ILE A 148 -20.02 4.72 3.90
C ILE A 148 -21.04 5.67 3.29
N GLU A 149 -21.97 5.18 2.47
CA GLU A 149 -23.08 5.99 1.91
C GLU A 149 -23.91 6.64 3.01
N GLN A 150 -24.29 5.86 4.03
CA GLN A 150 -25.09 6.36 5.14
C GLN A 150 -24.38 7.46 5.94
N GLN A 151 -23.08 7.30 6.20
CA GLN A 151 -22.33 8.24 7.01
C GLN A 151 -21.90 9.50 6.23
N THR A 152 -21.66 9.38 4.92
CA THR A 152 -21.26 10.51 4.08
C THR A 152 -22.48 11.24 3.47
N GLY A 153 -23.61 10.55 3.33
CA GLY A 153 -24.76 11.04 2.56
C GLY A 153 -24.51 11.09 1.06
N LEU A 154 -23.41 10.52 0.57
CA LEU A 154 -22.99 10.54 -0.84
C LEU A 154 -23.11 9.14 -1.45
N PRO A 155 -23.65 9.00 -2.67
CA PRO A 155 -23.75 7.70 -3.33
C PRO A 155 -22.35 7.15 -3.67
N VAL A 156 -22.11 5.89 -3.33
CA VAL A 156 -20.87 5.19 -3.64
C VAL A 156 -20.94 4.55 -5.01
N LEU A 157 -19.99 4.87 -5.88
CA LEU A 157 -19.76 4.11 -7.10
C LEU A 157 -18.99 2.83 -6.74
N ASN A 158 -19.64 1.68 -6.91
CA ASN A 158 -19.01 0.36 -6.70
C ASN A 158 -18.52 -0.21 -8.03
N LEU A 159 -17.25 -0.59 -8.11
CA LEU A 159 -16.59 -1.14 -9.28
C LEU A 159 -15.95 -2.51 -8.93
N PRO A 160 -16.78 -3.57 -8.85
CA PRO A 160 -16.27 -4.90 -8.55
C PRO A 160 -15.32 -5.39 -9.65
N LEU A 161 -14.34 -6.21 -9.26
CA LEU A 161 -13.38 -6.78 -10.18
C LEU A 161 -14.06 -7.85 -11.06
N GLU A 162 -14.32 -7.53 -12.32
CA GLU A 162 -14.89 -8.47 -13.29
C GLU A 162 -13.86 -9.49 -13.79
N ARG A 163 -12.62 -9.05 -14.01
CA ARG A 163 -11.52 -9.86 -14.52
C ARG A 163 -10.20 -9.41 -13.96
N SER A 164 -9.48 -10.35 -13.35
CA SER A 164 -8.10 -10.10 -12.90
C SER A 164 -7.13 -10.29 -14.06
N PHE A 165 -6.15 -9.40 -14.13
CA PHE A 165 -4.96 -9.56 -14.97
C PHE A 165 -3.76 -9.79 -14.05
N TYR A 166 -2.90 -10.75 -14.42
CA TYR A 166 -1.65 -10.92 -13.71
C TYR A 166 -0.74 -9.73 -14.02
N ILE A 167 -0.33 -9.02 -12.99
CA ILE A 167 0.65 -7.95 -13.08
C ILE A 167 1.84 -8.38 -12.26
N ASP A 168 2.95 -8.64 -12.94
CA ASP A 168 4.22 -8.89 -12.28
C ASP A 168 4.86 -7.54 -11.89
N LEU A 169 4.93 -7.28 -10.59
CA LEU A 169 5.53 -6.06 -10.05
C LEU A 169 7.03 -6.21 -9.77
N GLY A 170 7.57 -7.42 -9.91
CA GLY A 170 8.99 -7.66 -9.78
C GLY A 170 9.73 -7.31 -11.09
N PHE A 171 10.86 -6.65 -10.99
CA PHE A 171 11.72 -6.31 -12.12
C PHE A 171 13.20 -6.36 -11.70
N PRO A 172 14.12 -6.69 -12.62
CA PRO A 172 15.54 -6.68 -12.30
C PRO A 172 15.99 -5.24 -12.03
N LEU A 173 16.60 -5.04 -10.86
CA LEU A 173 17.14 -3.74 -10.45
C LEU A 173 18.59 -3.56 -10.93
N TRP A 174 19.32 -4.65 -10.97
CA TRP A 174 20.72 -4.69 -11.45
C TRP A 174 20.88 -5.89 -12.37
N CYS A 175 21.22 -5.61 -13.63
CA CYS A 175 21.55 -6.61 -14.65
C CYS A 175 23.07 -6.74 -14.77
#